data_76a4d85f607d6b8913c95d7b2589da51
#
_entry.id   76a4d85f607d6b8913c95d7b2589da51
#
_cell.length_a   1.000
_cell.length_b   1.000
_cell.length_c   1.000
_cell.angle_alpha   90.00
_cell.angle_beta   90.00
_cell.angle_gamma   90.00
#
_symmetry.space_group_name_H-M   'P 1'
#
loop_
_entity.id
_entity.type
_entity.pdbx_description
1 polymer ?
#
loop_
_entity_poly.entity_id
_entity_poly.type
_entity_poly.pdbx_seq_one_letter_code
_entity_poly.pdbx_strand_id
1 'polypeptide(L)'
;LTQSVLRAIENQSMAPRSLTIIDVAGRRVTPFPADRVPRGAELVRVGRARNLGDAIRRAYAQGAPFASEPWWWILHDDSAPEPECLSELVQAGTVGKTVGAVGVKQLSWDGSRLLELGIFATASARRLERIGDDEIDQGQYDGTTDVLGVGTAGMFLRAEAYDTIGGFDPALGPFGDGLDMGRRLHLAGYRVIVAPRARVRHARTSMTPGIDPTEASALWEDADSPEAVARLASAQAK
;
A
#
# COMPACT_ATOMS: atom_id res chain seq x y z
N LEU A 1 -0.31 7.02 -12.90
CA LEU A 1 -0.34 5.97 -11.89
C LEU A 1 -1.74 5.57 -11.54
N THR A 2 -2.57 6.46 -11.06
CA THR A 2 -3.91 6.09 -10.61
C THR A 2 -4.66 5.22 -11.63
N GLN A 3 -4.49 5.47 -12.93
CA GLN A 3 -5.07 4.60 -13.97
C GLN A 3 -4.42 3.22 -14.03
N SER A 4 -3.09 3.12 -13.87
CA SER A 4 -2.40 1.83 -13.80
C SER A 4 -2.83 1.03 -12.58
N VAL A 5 -3.03 1.68 -11.44
CA VAL A 5 -3.57 1.04 -10.23
C VAL A 5 -4.98 0.51 -10.48
N LEU A 6 -5.87 1.33 -11.05
CA LEU A 6 -7.25 0.92 -11.34
C LEU A 6 -7.30 -0.27 -12.31
N ARG A 7 -6.51 -0.24 -13.39
CA ARG A 7 -6.38 -1.39 -14.31
C ARG A 7 -5.84 -2.63 -13.61
N ALA A 8 -4.85 -2.48 -12.72
CA ALA A 8 -4.29 -3.59 -11.97
C ALA A 8 -5.33 -4.21 -11.00
N ILE A 9 -6.22 -3.39 -10.43
CA ILE A 9 -7.34 -3.87 -9.61
C ILE A 9 -8.38 -4.61 -10.47
N GLU A 10 -8.71 -4.09 -11.64
CA GLU A 10 -9.64 -4.72 -12.59
C GLU A 10 -9.11 -6.08 -13.09
N ASN A 11 -7.79 -6.22 -13.21
CA ASN A 11 -7.11 -7.44 -13.69
C ASN A 11 -6.82 -8.47 -12.58
N GLN A 12 -7.33 -8.26 -11.35
CA GLN A 12 -7.13 -9.26 -10.30
C GLN A 12 -7.88 -10.55 -10.61
N SER A 13 -7.25 -11.71 -10.37
CA SER A 13 -7.89 -13.03 -10.49
C SER A 13 -9.04 -13.22 -9.49
N MET A 14 -8.95 -12.54 -8.36
CA MET A 14 -10.02 -12.41 -7.37
C MET A 14 -10.48 -10.95 -7.33
N ALA A 15 -11.70 -10.67 -7.75
CA ALA A 15 -12.24 -9.32 -7.70
C ALA A 15 -12.47 -8.85 -6.24
N PRO A 16 -12.09 -7.62 -5.86
CA PRO A 16 -12.48 -7.06 -4.59
C PRO A 16 -14.00 -6.86 -4.56
N ARG A 17 -14.60 -6.95 -3.37
CA ARG A 17 -16.05 -6.76 -3.17
C ARG A 17 -16.48 -5.32 -3.45
N SER A 18 -15.66 -4.37 -3.06
CA SER A 18 -15.89 -2.94 -3.23
C SER A 18 -14.59 -2.20 -3.47
N LEU A 19 -14.67 -1.05 -4.09
CA LEU A 19 -13.55 -0.14 -4.28
C LEU A 19 -13.93 1.25 -3.75
N THR A 20 -13.12 1.77 -2.83
CA THR A 20 -13.24 3.14 -2.33
C THR A 20 -12.01 3.94 -2.71
N ILE A 21 -12.18 5.02 -3.43
CA ILE A 21 -11.13 5.99 -3.74
C ILE A 21 -11.19 7.11 -2.70
N ILE A 22 -10.11 7.27 -1.92
CA ILE A 22 -10.00 8.34 -0.92
C ILE A 22 -9.23 9.50 -1.55
N ASP A 23 -9.96 10.56 -1.91
CA ASP A 23 -9.39 11.76 -2.52
C ASP A 23 -8.95 12.75 -1.42
N VAL A 24 -7.64 12.97 -1.35
CA VAL A 24 -6.97 13.88 -0.40
C VAL A 24 -6.67 15.25 -1.01
N ALA A 25 -7.21 15.54 -2.20
CA ALA A 25 -6.94 16.79 -2.90
C ALA A 25 -7.28 18.00 -2.02
N GLY A 26 -6.31 18.90 -1.90
CA GLY A 26 -6.45 20.18 -1.25
C GLY A 26 -6.57 21.31 -2.30
N ARG A 27 -6.53 22.58 -1.84
CA ARG A 27 -6.69 23.75 -2.73
C ARG A 27 -5.68 23.85 -3.89
N ARG A 28 -4.54 23.14 -3.83
CA ARG A 28 -3.44 23.20 -4.82
C ARG A 28 -3.26 21.91 -5.61
N VAL A 29 -4.05 20.89 -5.32
CA VAL A 29 -3.96 19.57 -5.98
C VAL A 29 -5.29 19.34 -6.70
N THR A 30 -5.23 18.98 -7.97
CA THR A 30 -6.43 18.67 -8.75
C THR A 30 -7.17 17.48 -8.13
N PRO A 31 -8.46 17.63 -7.80
CA PRO A 31 -9.25 16.51 -7.29
C PRO A 31 -9.34 15.37 -8.30
N PHE A 32 -9.45 14.15 -7.79
CA PHE A 32 -9.69 13.01 -8.66
C PHE A 32 -10.98 13.23 -9.47
N PRO A 33 -10.93 13.13 -10.82
CA PRO A 33 -12.07 13.39 -11.68
C PRO A 33 -13.21 12.41 -11.44
N ALA A 34 -14.41 12.91 -11.19
CA ALA A 34 -15.56 12.06 -10.88
C ALA A 34 -15.98 11.17 -12.06
N ASP A 35 -15.74 11.60 -13.30
CA ASP A 35 -15.98 10.87 -14.54
C ASP A 35 -14.99 9.71 -14.77
N ARG A 36 -13.87 9.68 -14.02
CA ARG A 36 -12.89 8.60 -14.04
C ARG A 36 -13.09 7.57 -12.91
N VAL A 37 -14.09 7.75 -12.06
CA VAL A 37 -14.43 6.78 -11.03
C VAL A 37 -14.97 5.51 -11.69
N PRO A 38 -14.37 4.32 -11.45
CA PRO A 38 -14.87 3.08 -12.01
C PRO A 38 -16.33 2.81 -11.59
N ARG A 39 -17.08 2.16 -12.47
CA ARG A 39 -18.48 1.82 -12.17
C ARG A 39 -18.55 0.94 -10.92
N GLY A 40 -19.36 1.35 -9.96
CA GLY A 40 -19.53 0.63 -8.69
C GLY A 40 -18.46 0.96 -7.63
N ALA A 41 -17.47 1.82 -7.96
CA ALA A 41 -16.56 2.36 -6.97
C ALA A 41 -17.13 3.62 -6.32
N GLU A 42 -16.70 3.90 -5.11
CA GLU A 42 -17.07 5.12 -4.38
C GLU A 42 -15.90 6.09 -4.26
N LEU A 43 -16.19 7.37 -4.41
CA LEU A 43 -15.23 8.46 -4.24
C LEU A 43 -15.53 9.22 -2.95
N VAL A 44 -14.63 9.10 -1.97
CA VAL A 44 -14.72 9.77 -0.67
C VAL A 44 -13.70 10.92 -0.62
N ARG A 45 -14.19 12.16 -0.55
CA ARG A 45 -13.34 13.36 -0.46
C ARG A 45 -13.12 13.74 0.99
N VAL A 46 -11.90 13.61 1.47
CA VAL A 46 -11.51 13.93 2.86
C VAL A 46 -10.78 15.27 2.97
N GLY A 47 -10.50 15.91 1.83
CA GLY A 47 -9.67 17.10 1.77
C GLY A 47 -8.22 16.83 2.16
N ARG A 48 -7.42 17.88 2.36
CA ARG A 48 -5.99 17.74 2.69
C ARG A 48 -5.80 16.91 3.96
N ALA A 49 -5.29 15.70 3.81
CA ALA A 49 -4.82 14.87 4.91
C ALA A 49 -3.33 15.10 5.19
N ARG A 50 -2.90 14.84 6.42
CA ARG A 50 -1.50 14.98 6.85
C ARG A 50 -0.63 13.82 6.37
N ASN A 51 -1.22 12.63 6.37
CA ASN A 51 -0.62 11.36 5.96
C ASN A 51 -1.73 10.39 5.54
N LEU A 52 -1.35 9.20 5.09
CA LEU A 52 -2.28 8.13 4.71
C LEU A 52 -3.24 7.76 5.86
N GLY A 53 -2.71 7.61 7.07
CA GLY A 53 -3.51 7.24 8.24
C GLY A 53 -4.58 8.29 8.57
N ASP A 54 -4.26 9.58 8.44
CA ASP A 54 -5.24 10.68 8.61
C ASP A 54 -6.33 10.63 7.52
N ALA A 55 -5.96 10.29 6.27
CA ALA A 55 -6.91 10.13 5.18
C ALA A 55 -7.89 8.98 5.44
N ILE A 56 -7.37 7.81 5.80
CA ILE A 56 -8.19 6.63 6.11
C ILE A 56 -9.11 6.90 7.29
N ARG A 57 -8.60 7.49 8.39
CA ARG A 57 -9.42 7.83 9.55
C ARG A 57 -10.57 8.76 9.22
N ARG A 58 -10.31 9.78 8.39
CA ARG A 58 -11.37 10.72 7.98
C ARG A 58 -12.42 10.05 7.10
N ALA A 59 -12.01 9.21 6.17
CA ALA A 59 -12.93 8.42 5.35
C ALA A 59 -13.77 7.46 6.22
N TYR A 60 -13.11 6.77 7.16
CA TYR A 60 -13.78 5.90 8.12
C TYR A 60 -14.83 6.65 8.96
N ALA A 61 -14.47 7.81 9.52
CA ALA A 61 -15.37 8.65 10.31
C ALA A 61 -16.55 9.22 9.50
N GLN A 62 -16.43 9.32 8.18
CA GLN A 62 -17.51 9.70 7.27
C GLN A 62 -18.42 8.52 6.90
N GLY A 63 -18.17 7.32 7.41
CA GLY A 63 -18.94 6.11 7.09
C GLY A 63 -18.66 5.59 5.69
N ALA A 64 -17.42 5.71 5.20
CA ALA A 64 -17.03 5.15 3.92
C ALA A 64 -17.35 3.64 3.87
N PRO A 65 -17.75 3.06 2.70
CA PRO A 65 -18.25 1.69 2.59
C PRO A 65 -17.29 0.63 3.12
N PHE A 66 -15.98 0.84 2.95
CA PHE A 66 -14.99 -0.09 3.47
C PHE A 66 -15.06 -0.28 4.99
N ALA A 67 -15.62 0.69 5.73
CA ALA A 67 -15.74 0.63 7.19
C ALA A 67 -16.59 -0.55 7.68
N SER A 68 -17.49 -1.09 6.85
CA SER A 68 -18.31 -2.26 7.15
C SER A 68 -17.70 -3.58 6.68
N GLU A 69 -16.58 -3.55 5.96
CA GLU A 69 -15.93 -4.74 5.44
C GLU A 69 -14.97 -5.37 6.46
N PRO A 70 -14.87 -6.70 6.55
CA PRO A 70 -14.03 -7.36 7.55
C PRO A 70 -12.53 -7.23 7.28
N TRP A 71 -12.15 -6.95 6.04
CA TRP A 71 -10.79 -6.77 5.59
C TRP A 71 -10.69 -5.61 4.62
N TRP A 72 -9.61 -4.83 4.72
CA TRP A 72 -9.29 -3.72 3.83
C TRP A 72 -7.98 -3.98 3.11
N TRP A 73 -8.00 -3.86 1.81
CA TRP A 73 -6.79 -3.86 1.00
C TRP A 73 -6.41 -2.42 0.66
N ILE A 74 -5.35 -1.93 1.30
CA ILE A 74 -4.88 -0.56 1.18
C ILE A 74 -3.86 -0.49 0.05
N LEU A 75 -4.12 0.34 -0.93
CA LEU A 75 -3.23 0.62 -2.05
C LEU A 75 -2.91 2.11 -2.10
N HIS A 76 -1.70 2.43 -2.55
CA HIS A 76 -1.34 3.79 -2.91
C HIS A 76 -1.65 4.02 -4.39
N ASP A 77 -1.82 5.28 -4.78
CA ASP A 77 -2.08 5.67 -6.17
C ASP A 77 -0.87 5.46 -7.09
N ASP A 78 0.26 5.07 -6.53
CA ASP A 78 1.51 4.70 -7.20
C ASP A 78 1.93 3.24 -6.96
N SER A 79 0.96 2.36 -6.64
CA SER A 79 1.19 0.93 -6.41
C SER A 79 0.30 0.07 -7.30
N ALA A 80 0.90 -0.73 -8.19
CA ALA A 80 0.19 -1.62 -9.12
C ALA A 80 0.34 -3.09 -8.69
N PRO A 81 -0.73 -3.72 -8.17
CA PRO A 81 -0.70 -5.13 -7.79
C PRO A 81 -0.64 -6.05 -9.01
N GLU A 82 0.09 -7.16 -8.88
CA GLU A 82 0.06 -8.25 -9.86
C GLU A 82 -1.27 -9.02 -9.77
N PRO A 83 -1.69 -9.76 -10.83
CA PRO A 83 -3.03 -10.35 -10.92
C PRO A 83 -3.43 -11.26 -9.76
N GLU A 84 -2.51 -11.99 -9.15
CA GLU A 84 -2.78 -12.91 -8.05
C GLU A 84 -2.68 -12.26 -6.65
N CYS A 85 -2.38 -10.96 -6.58
CA CYS A 85 -2.04 -10.30 -5.34
C CYS A 85 -3.14 -10.42 -4.29
N LEU A 86 -4.39 -10.09 -4.64
CA LEU A 86 -5.49 -10.14 -3.69
C LEU A 86 -5.81 -11.58 -3.24
N SER A 87 -5.78 -12.55 -4.15
CA SER A 87 -6.03 -13.95 -3.80
C SER A 87 -5.00 -14.49 -2.81
N GLU A 88 -3.72 -14.17 -2.98
CA GLU A 88 -2.64 -14.55 -2.08
C GLU A 88 -2.77 -13.87 -0.70
N LEU A 89 -3.16 -12.59 -0.68
CA LEU A 89 -3.43 -11.87 0.57
C LEU A 89 -4.60 -12.47 1.35
N VAL A 90 -5.70 -12.77 0.67
CA VAL A 90 -6.88 -13.40 1.29
C VAL A 90 -6.52 -14.77 1.83
N GLN A 91 -5.80 -15.60 1.07
CA GLN A 91 -5.34 -16.90 1.53
C GLN A 91 -4.49 -16.77 2.80
N ALA A 92 -3.51 -15.86 2.81
CA ALA A 92 -2.64 -15.66 3.97
C ALA A 92 -3.38 -15.09 5.19
N GLY A 93 -4.27 -14.10 4.99
CA GLY A 93 -4.97 -13.40 6.07
C GLY A 93 -6.05 -14.26 6.76
N THR A 94 -6.64 -15.21 6.03
CA THR A 94 -7.75 -16.04 6.55
C THR A 94 -7.29 -17.34 7.20
N VAL A 95 -6.00 -17.66 7.18
CA VAL A 95 -5.45 -18.87 7.84
C VAL A 95 -5.76 -18.93 9.34
N GLY A 96 -5.87 -17.79 10.01
CA GLY A 96 -6.14 -17.75 11.45
C GLY A 96 -6.78 -16.44 11.90
N LYS A 97 -7.49 -16.52 13.03
CA LYS A 97 -8.14 -15.35 13.64
C LYS A 97 -7.17 -14.35 14.23
N THR A 98 -5.92 -14.75 14.48
CA THR A 98 -4.88 -13.90 15.08
C THR A 98 -4.15 -13.03 14.06
N VAL A 99 -4.33 -13.25 12.76
CA VAL A 99 -3.69 -12.40 11.74
C VAL A 99 -4.41 -11.06 11.70
N GLY A 100 -3.71 -9.98 12.03
CA GLY A 100 -4.22 -8.61 12.03
C GLY A 100 -3.88 -7.87 10.74
N ALA A 101 -2.69 -8.10 10.17
CA ALA A 101 -2.27 -7.50 8.92
C ALA A 101 -1.40 -8.46 8.09
N VAL A 102 -1.52 -8.35 6.78
CA VAL A 102 -0.68 -9.06 5.81
C VAL A 102 -0.04 -8.05 4.87
N GLY A 103 1.28 -8.12 4.73
CA GLY A 103 2.04 -7.32 3.77
C GLY A 103 2.30 -8.07 2.48
N VAL A 104 2.57 -7.31 1.44
CA VAL A 104 2.97 -7.79 0.12
C VAL A 104 4.47 -7.78 -0.04
N LYS A 105 4.98 -8.43 -1.10
CA LYS A 105 6.29 -8.18 -1.66
C LYS A 105 6.20 -6.95 -2.54
N GLN A 106 6.85 -5.84 -2.12
CA GLN A 106 6.94 -4.64 -2.95
C GLN A 106 8.15 -4.73 -3.87
N LEU A 107 7.92 -4.47 -5.14
CA LEU A 107 8.93 -4.47 -6.20
C LEU A 107 9.06 -3.08 -6.82
N SER A 108 10.19 -2.81 -7.45
CA SER A 108 10.36 -1.67 -8.35
C SER A 108 9.28 -1.68 -9.45
N TRP A 109 9.08 -0.52 -10.11
CA TRP A 109 8.02 -0.40 -11.11
C TRP A 109 8.19 -1.38 -12.28
N ASP A 110 9.44 -1.69 -12.66
CA ASP A 110 9.76 -2.71 -13.67
C ASP A 110 9.64 -4.16 -13.16
N GLY A 111 9.37 -4.34 -11.85
CA GLY A 111 9.20 -5.65 -11.22
C GLY A 111 10.48 -6.42 -10.94
N SER A 112 11.67 -5.83 -11.18
CA SER A 112 12.94 -6.56 -11.09
C SER A 112 13.60 -6.52 -9.71
N ARG A 113 13.40 -5.44 -8.93
CA ARG A 113 14.10 -5.18 -7.68
C ARG A 113 13.18 -5.27 -6.48
N LEU A 114 13.72 -5.76 -5.38
CA LEU A 114 13.03 -5.78 -4.09
C LEU A 114 13.04 -4.38 -3.47
N LEU A 115 11.88 -3.91 -3.05
CA LEU A 115 11.76 -2.67 -2.31
C LEU A 115 11.41 -2.89 -0.84
N GLU A 116 10.52 -3.85 -0.57
CA GLU A 116 10.11 -4.19 0.79
C GLU A 116 9.49 -5.60 0.86
N LEU A 117 9.83 -6.33 1.90
CA LEU A 117 9.15 -7.55 2.32
C LEU A 117 9.15 -7.61 3.85
N GLY A 118 8.20 -6.85 4.44
CA GLY A 118 8.10 -6.68 5.88
C GLY A 118 9.07 -5.64 6.46
N ILE A 119 8.71 -5.13 7.61
CA ILE A 119 9.48 -4.16 8.38
C ILE A 119 10.04 -4.85 9.62
N PHE A 120 11.32 -4.64 9.88
CA PHE A 120 12.05 -5.16 11.02
C PHE A 120 12.67 -4.02 11.83
N ALA A 121 12.86 -4.21 13.12
CA ALA A 121 13.54 -3.25 13.97
C ALA A 121 14.40 -3.95 15.03
N THR A 122 15.40 -3.23 15.52
CA THR A 122 16.18 -3.63 16.68
C THR A 122 15.35 -3.49 17.96
N ALA A 123 15.86 -4.05 19.08
CA ALA A 123 15.26 -3.84 20.40
C ALA A 123 15.20 -2.35 20.81
N SER A 124 16.07 -1.50 20.26
CA SER A 124 16.04 -0.04 20.44
C SER A 124 15.12 0.69 19.46
N ALA A 125 14.22 -0.03 18.78
CA ALA A 125 13.26 0.48 17.81
C ALA A 125 13.88 1.14 16.54
N ARG A 126 15.16 0.87 16.24
CA ARG A 126 15.77 1.30 14.99
C ARG A 126 15.35 0.34 13.87
N ARG A 127 14.82 0.88 12.78
CA ARG A 127 14.48 0.09 11.56
C ARG A 127 15.72 -0.65 11.07
N LEU A 128 15.57 -1.93 10.78
CA LEU A 128 16.56 -2.76 10.14
C LEU A 128 16.24 -2.88 8.67
N GLU A 129 17.16 -2.46 7.84
CA GLU A 129 17.09 -2.67 6.41
C GLU A 129 17.72 -4.03 6.10
N ARG A 130 16.89 -4.98 5.67
CA ARG A 130 17.30 -6.35 5.33
C ARG A 130 17.50 -6.53 3.83
N ILE A 131 16.88 -5.66 3.04
CA ILE A 131 16.99 -5.64 1.59
C ILE A 131 18.03 -4.59 1.25
N GLY A 132 19.03 -5.00 0.49
CA GLY A 132 20.08 -4.10 0.01
C GLY A 132 19.59 -3.17 -1.09
N ASP A 133 20.31 -2.06 -1.29
CA ASP A 133 20.05 -1.18 -2.42
C ASP A 133 20.19 -1.97 -3.73
N ASP A 134 19.23 -1.77 -4.63
CA ASP A 134 19.20 -2.42 -5.95
C ASP A 134 19.13 -3.96 -5.95
N GLU A 135 18.73 -4.58 -4.85
CA GLU A 135 18.66 -6.02 -4.72
C GLU A 135 17.60 -6.63 -5.65
N ILE A 136 18.03 -7.57 -6.52
CA ILE A 136 17.16 -8.25 -7.46
C ILE A 136 16.33 -9.32 -6.73
N ASP A 137 15.03 -9.41 -7.05
CA ASP A 137 14.17 -10.48 -6.53
C ASP A 137 14.52 -11.83 -7.17
N GLN A 138 15.07 -12.72 -6.36
CA GLN A 138 15.39 -14.10 -6.71
C GLN A 138 14.66 -15.11 -5.79
N GLY A 139 13.65 -14.63 -5.04
CA GLY A 139 12.93 -15.46 -4.06
C GLY A 139 13.69 -15.68 -2.75
N GLN A 140 14.82 -15.00 -2.54
CA GLN A 140 15.70 -15.20 -1.36
C GLN A 140 15.03 -14.93 -0.03
N TYR A 141 13.94 -14.16 0.01
CA TYR A 141 13.16 -13.87 1.21
C TYR A 141 11.79 -14.54 1.26
N ASP A 142 11.46 -15.42 0.30
CA ASP A 142 10.11 -16.01 0.20
C ASP A 142 9.76 -16.94 1.37
N GLY A 143 10.73 -17.34 2.18
CA GLY A 143 10.51 -18.04 3.45
C GLY A 143 10.14 -17.12 4.64
N THR A 144 10.13 -15.80 4.46
CA THR A 144 9.76 -14.85 5.52
C THR A 144 8.24 -14.93 5.76
N THR A 145 7.84 -14.98 7.02
CA THR A 145 6.43 -15.04 7.42
C THR A 145 6.07 -13.95 8.42
N ASP A 146 6.47 -14.08 9.68
CA ASP A 146 6.16 -13.10 10.72
C ASP A 146 7.16 -11.93 10.69
N VAL A 147 6.61 -10.72 10.76
CA VAL A 147 7.35 -9.46 10.69
C VAL A 147 6.84 -8.49 11.75
N LEU A 148 7.64 -7.47 12.09
CA LEU A 148 7.21 -6.45 13.06
C LEU A 148 6.11 -5.54 12.49
N GLY A 149 6.19 -5.22 11.20
CA GLY A 149 5.22 -4.38 10.49
C GLY A 149 5.30 -4.60 8.99
N VAL A 150 4.43 -3.97 8.25
CA VAL A 150 4.39 -4.01 6.77
C VAL A 150 4.08 -2.62 6.24
N GLY A 151 4.61 -2.32 5.06
CA GLY A 151 4.30 -1.06 4.37
C GLY A 151 2.83 -0.98 3.97
N THR A 152 2.29 0.21 3.92
CA THR A 152 0.88 0.45 3.63
C THR A 152 0.52 0.32 2.15
N ALA A 153 1.51 0.36 1.24
CA ALA A 153 1.29 0.11 -0.18
C ALA A 153 1.09 -1.39 -0.44
N GLY A 154 -0.16 -1.85 -0.40
CA GLY A 154 -0.54 -3.25 -0.55
C GLY A 154 -0.95 -3.95 0.76
N MET A 155 -1.00 -3.23 1.88
CA MET A 155 -1.39 -3.80 3.18
C MET A 155 -2.82 -4.36 3.14
N PHE A 156 -2.98 -5.61 3.57
CA PHE A 156 -4.28 -6.24 3.80
C PHE A 156 -4.54 -6.29 5.31
N LEU A 157 -5.48 -5.49 5.79
CA LEU A 157 -5.70 -5.16 7.19
C LEU A 157 -7.05 -5.69 7.67
N ARG A 158 -7.07 -6.39 8.78
CA ARG A 158 -8.31 -6.83 9.45
C ARG A 158 -8.98 -5.64 10.12
N ALA A 159 -10.24 -5.37 9.81
CA ALA A 159 -11.00 -4.25 10.37
C ALA A 159 -11.11 -4.34 11.90
N GLU A 160 -11.42 -5.52 12.46
CA GLU A 160 -11.45 -5.75 13.90
C GLU A 160 -10.12 -5.41 14.59
N ALA A 161 -9.00 -5.76 13.96
CA ALA A 161 -7.68 -5.46 14.50
C ALA A 161 -7.38 -3.94 14.45
N TYR A 162 -7.79 -3.26 13.37
CA TYR A 162 -7.71 -1.81 13.25
C TYR A 162 -8.48 -1.12 14.38
N ASP A 163 -9.73 -1.53 14.63
CA ASP A 163 -10.57 -0.97 15.68
C ASP A 163 -9.99 -1.22 17.09
N THR A 164 -9.48 -2.44 17.32
CA THR A 164 -8.88 -2.82 18.61
C THR A 164 -7.72 -1.92 19.00
N ILE A 165 -6.90 -1.49 18.04
CA ILE A 165 -5.74 -0.62 18.31
C ILE A 165 -6.06 0.88 18.18
N GLY A 166 -7.31 1.26 17.88
CA GLY A 166 -7.73 2.65 17.70
C GLY A 166 -7.29 3.27 16.38
N GLY A 167 -6.97 2.44 15.37
CA GLY A 167 -6.63 2.88 14.02
C GLY A 167 -5.21 3.41 13.85
N PHE A 168 -4.96 4.10 12.74
CA PHE A 168 -3.68 4.79 12.49
C PHE A 168 -3.50 5.98 13.44
N ASP A 169 -2.26 6.22 13.88
CA ASP A 169 -1.93 7.39 14.70
C ASP A 169 -1.81 8.64 13.80
N PRO A 170 -2.69 9.65 13.97
CA PRO A 170 -2.64 10.86 13.15
C PRO A 170 -1.48 11.80 13.50
N ALA A 171 -0.78 11.56 14.60
CA ALA A 171 0.38 12.36 15.00
C ALA A 171 1.66 11.96 14.29
N LEU A 172 1.68 10.78 13.66
CA LEU A 172 2.84 10.31 12.89
C LEU A 172 3.06 11.19 11.64
N GLY A 173 4.32 11.31 11.25
CA GLY A 173 4.71 11.90 9.98
C GLY A 173 4.30 11.03 8.78
N PRO A 174 4.72 11.40 7.57
CA PRO A 174 4.35 10.68 6.35
C PRO A 174 4.94 9.26 6.26
N PHE A 175 5.91 8.94 7.11
CA PHE A 175 6.59 7.65 7.13
C PHE A 175 6.54 7.05 8.54
N GLY A 176 6.22 5.78 8.64
CA GLY A 176 6.19 5.07 9.92
C GLY A 176 4.85 4.44 10.27
N ASP A 177 3.80 4.74 9.53
CA ASP A 177 2.44 4.20 9.74
C ASP A 177 2.45 2.66 9.86
N GLY A 178 3.15 1.98 8.95
CA GLY A 178 3.20 0.52 8.94
C GLY A 178 3.97 -0.08 10.13
N LEU A 179 5.05 0.57 10.56
CA LEU A 179 5.82 0.13 11.73
C LEU A 179 5.04 0.34 13.03
N ASP A 180 4.45 1.51 13.20
CA ASP A 180 3.65 1.83 14.39
C ASP A 180 2.43 0.92 14.49
N MET A 181 1.69 0.77 13.40
CA MET A 181 0.54 -0.12 13.35
C MET A 181 0.93 -1.56 13.67
N GLY A 182 2.00 -2.07 13.05
CA GLY A 182 2.49 -3.42 13.31
C GLY A 182 2.85 -3.63 14.77
N ARG A 183 3.57 -2.70 15.39
CA ARG A 183 3.90 -2.75 16.81
C ARG A 183 2.64 -2.78 17.70
N ARG A 184 1.65 -1.92 17.42
CA ARG A 184 0.41 -1.88 18.22
C ARG A 184 -0.45 -3.13 18.01
N LEU A 185 -0.46 -3.71 16.80
CA LEU A 185 -1.09 -5.00 16.53
C LEU A 185 -0.47 -6.12 17.35
N HIS A 186 0.86 -6.21 17.39
CA HIS A 186 1.55 -7.21 18.24
C HIS A 186 1.23 -7.04 19.73
N LEU A 187 1.21 -5.81 20.23
CA LEU A 187 0.84 -5.53 21.63
C LEU A 187 -0.62 -5.91 21.95
N ALA A 188 -1.49 -5.89 20.95
CA ALA A 188 -2.89 -6.32 21.05
C ALA A 188 -3.08 -7.84 20.82
N GLY A 189 -1.98 -8.60 20.62
CA GLY A 189 -2.03 -10.05 20.42
C GLY A 189 -2.26 -10.51 18.98
N TYR A 190 -2.24 -9.60 18.02
CA TYR A 190 -2.32 -9.96 16.60
C TYR A 190 -0.93 -10.26 16.01
N ARG A 191 -0.93 -11.11 15.01
CA ARG A 191 0.24 -11.35 14.16
C ARG A 191 0.22 -10.40 12.98
N VAL A 192 1.41 -9.96 12.58
CA VAL A 192 1.65 -9.26 11.31
C VAL A 192 2.53 -10.18 10.47
N ILE A 193 2.07 -10.52 9.28
CA ILE A 193 2.76 -11.47 8.40
C ILE A 193 2.97 -10.87 7.02
N VAL A 194 3.80 -11.50 6.21
CA VAL A 194 3.94 -11.19 4.79
C VAL A 194 3.48 -12.38 3.94
N ALA A 195 2.94 -12.09 2.77
CA ALA A 195 2.61 -13.04 1.72
C ALA A 195 3.55 -12.81 0.54
N PRO A 196 4.70 -13.49 0.44
CA PRO A 196 5.71 -13.20 -0.59
C PRO A 196 5.23 -13.38 -2.04
N ARG A 197 4.17 -14.18 -2.25
CA ARG A 197 3.55 -14.36 -3.56
C ARG A 197 2.56 -13.24 -3.92
N ALA A 198 2.06 -12.50 -2.92
CA ALA A 198 1.31 -11.28 -3.15
C ALA A 198 2.28 -10.15 -3.53
N ARG A 199 2.33 -9.80 -4.80
CA ARG A 199 3.34 -8.89 -5.36
C ARG A 199 2.70 -7.58 -5.79
N VAL A 200 3.36 -6.46 -5.48
CA VAL A 200 2.94 -5.11 -5.86
C VAL A 200 4.13 -4.35 -6.41
N ARG A 201 4.00 -3.80 -7.61
CA ARG A 201 4.96 -2.82 -8.13
C ARG A 201 4.66 -1.46 -7.51
N HIS A 202 5.66 -0.78 -6.96
CA HIS A 202 5.49 0.47 -6.24
C HIS A 202 6.49 1.52 -6.75
N ALA A 203 5.98 2.61 -7.31
CA ALA A 203 6.82 3.66 -7.88
C ALA A 203 7.52 4.53 -6.81
N ARG A 204 7.00 4.54 -5.55
CA ARG A 204 7.57 5.32 -4.42
C ARG A 204 7.82 6.79 -4.78
N THR A 205 6.88 7.41 -5.46
CA THR A 205 7.05 8.78 -5.98
C THR A 205 7.35 9.81 -4.93
N SER A 206 6.80 9.67 -3.74
CA SER A 206 7.07 10.54 -2.60
C SER A 206 8.49 10.40 -2.03
N MET A 207 9.22 9.33 -2.37
CA MET A 207 10.57 9.03 -1.90
C MET A 207 11.64 9.17 -3.00
N THR A 208 11.23 9.39 -4.26
CA THR A 208 12.17 9.41 -5.39
C THR A 208 12.63 10.85 -5.65
N PRO A 209 13.95 11.17 -5.41
CA PRO A 209 14.47 12.51 -5.65
C PRO A 209 14.34 12.90 -7.13
N GLY A 210 13.87 14.12 -7.41
CA GLY A 210 13.85 14.69 -8.75
C GLY A 210 12.64 14.35 -9.62
N ILE A 211 11.65 13.63 -9.10
CA ILE A 211 10.34 13.55 -9.72
C ILE A 211 9.47 14.64 -9.11
N ASP A 212 9.22 15.72 -9.87
CA ASP A 212 8.18 16.68 -9.51
C ASP A 212 6.82 15.99 -9.54
N PRO A 213 5.99 16.12 -8.49
CA PRO A 213 4.65 15.54 -8.48
C PRO A 213 3.76 15.95 -9.66
N THR A 214 4.04 17.09 -10.29
CA THR A 214 3.36 17.55 -11.50
C THR A 214 3.88 16.89 -12.77
N GLU A 215 5.20 16.62 -12.85
CA GLU A 215 5.79 15.81 -13.92
C GLU A 215 5.44 14.33 -13.76
N ALA A 216 5.38 13.86 -12.53
CA ALA A 216 4.81 12.58 -12.19
C ALA A 216 3.43 12.45 -12.86
N SER A 217 2.54 13.41 -12.74
CA SER A 217 1.20 13.37 -13.38
C SER A 217 1.26 13.08 -14.89
N ALA A 218 2.19 13.66 -15.63
CA ALA A 218 2.35 13.43 -17.07
C ALA A 218 2.93 12.04 -17.42
N LEU A 219 3.77 11.47 -16.54
CA LEU A 219 4.25 10.08 -16.65
C LEU A 219 3.13 9.05 -16.38
N TRP A 220 2.01 9.52 -15.78
CA TRP A 220 0.91 8.67 -15.32
C TRP A 220 -0.13 8.31 -16.38
N GLU A 221 -0.22 9.05 -17.45
CA GLU A 221 -1.18 8.76 -18.51
C GLU A 221 -0.79 7.49 -19.29
N ASP A 222 0.50 7.12 -19.25
CA ASP A 222 1.01 5.92 -19.91
C ASP A 222 2.13 5.25 -19.07
N ALA A 223 1.86 5.03 -17.77
CA ALA A 223 2.83 4.47 -16.83
C ALA A 223 3.31 3.05 -17.18
N ASP A 224 2.58 2.36 -18.06
CA ASP A 224 2.96 1.05 -18.59
C ASP A 224 3.75 1.16 -19.90
N SER A 225 4.01 2.37 -20.42
CA SER A 225 4.88 2.54 -21.58
C SER A 225 6.32 2.18 -21.26
N PRO A 226 7.10 1.61 -22.20
CA PRO A 226 8.51 1.30 -21.98
C PRO A 226 9.34 2.50 -21.50
N GLU A 227 9.02 3.71 -21.98
CA GLU A 227 9.70 4.94 -21.58
C GLU A 227 9.38 5.35 -20.15
N ALA A 228 8.12 5.25 -19.72
CA ALA A 228 7.71 5.55 -18.34
C ALA A 228 8.31 4.53 -17.36
N VAL A 229 8.27 3.24 -17.70
CA VAL A 229 8.90 2.18 -16.92
C VAL A 229 10.40 2.42 -16.77
N ALA A 230 11.11 2.73 -17.86
CA ALA A 230 12.54 2.99 -17.84
C ALA A 230 12.89 4.22 -16.99
N ARG A 231 12.10 5.31 -17.06
CA ARG A 231 12.31 6.53 -16.26
C ARG A 231 12.11 6.27 -14.77
N LEU A 232 11.04 5.57 -14.39
CA LEU A 232 10.76 5.22 -13.01
C LEU A 232 11.84 4.30 -12.43
N ALA A 233 12.24 3.27 -13.16
CA ALA A 233 13.33 2.38 -12.77
C ALA A 233 14.66 3.14 -12.60
N SER A 234 14.99 4.04 -13.53
CA SER A 234 16.21 4.88 -13.45
C SER A 234 16.19 5.86 -12.27
N ALA A 235 15.02 6.38 -11.92
CA ALA A 235 14.88 7.29 -10.78
C ALA A 235 14.98 6.55 -9.43
N GLN A 236 14.54 5.30 -9.38
CA GLN A 236 14.64 4.43 -8.19
C GLN A 236 16.05 3.88 -7.95
N ALA A 237 16.92 3.89 -8.96
CA ALA A 237 18.31 3.42 -8.90
C ALA A 237 19.32 4.47 -8.42
N LYS A 238 18.88 5.68 -8.05
CA LYS A 238 19.69 6.77 -7.50
C LYS A 238 19.43 6.99 -6.03
#